data_1c1e49f046ff071ba201a389011cd47a
#
_entry.id   1c1e49f046ff071ba201a389011cd47a
#
_cell.length_a   1.000
_cell.length_b   1.000
_cell.length_c   1.000
_cell.angle_alpha   90.00
_cell.angle_beta   90.00
_cell.angle_gamma   90.00
#
_symmetry.space_group_name_H-M   'P 1'
#
loop_
_entity.id
_entity.type
_entity.pdbx_description
1 polymer ?
#
loop_
_entity_poly.entity_id
_entity_poly.type
_entity_poly.pdbx_seq_one_letter_code
_entity_poly.pdbx_strand_id
1 'polypeptide(L)'
;LESLYASRKYFTRFNEEEKILPKQLATAQNRAENMLELLLQNGATNIRTHCNVDPIIGLGNLEATLAALETYKNRVSSRIVAFPQHGLLRSNSVQLVKDAMRMGAHLVGGVDPATVDNDIEKSLHTIMDIAVEFNADVDIHLHDANNLGTFTMKRLASLTEEAGWQGRVTISHALGLGGVTDKEAEEVAERLANVNIDITSTVPIGKQVIPIPLLDKKGVKVSLGNDSITDHWSPFGTGDMLQKANRLAERFGWSDERSLGKALRFITGGKETLNNEGKRVWPNVGDEASFVLTNATCAAEAVARQTEKRLVVYKGNIVVGILNEVELNNLV
;
A
#
# COMPACT_ATOMS: atom_id res chain seq x y z
N LEU A 1 -17.89 -2.02 17.99
CA LEU A 1 -19.22 -1.96 17.34
C LEU A 1 -19.65 -0.51 17.09
N GLU A 2 -19.38 0.44 18.01
CA GLU A 2 -19.71 1.87 17.80
C GLU A 2 -18.99 2.46 16.57
N SER A 3 -17.78 2.01 16.26
CA SER A 3 -17.03 2.46 15.10
C SER A 3 -17.65 2.05 13.75
N LEU A 4 -18.44 0.98 13.70
CA LEU A 4 -19.10 0.51 12.47
C LEU A 4 -20.23 1.45 12.00
N TYR A 5 -20.69 2.33 12.86
CA TYR A 5 -21.71 3.33 12.54
C TYR A 5 -21.13 4.72 12.28
N ALA A 6 -19.81 4.83 12.16
CA ALA A 6 -19.12 6.09 11.90
C ALA A 6 -19.70 6.81 10.67
N SER A 7 -19.78 8.12 10.76
CA SER A 7 -20.22 8.98 9.66
C SER A 7 -19.36 8.75 8.41
N ARG A 8 -19.98 8.73 7.23
CA ARG A 8 -19.24 8.73 5.96
C ARG A 8 -18.58 10.07 5.62
N LYS A 9 -18.85 11.12 6.39
CA LYS A 9 -18.25 12.44 6.20
C LYS A 9 -16.82 12.43 6.73
N TYR A 10 -15.87 12.80 5.90
CA TYR A 10 -14.43 12.75 6.14
C TYR A 10 -14.01 13.38 7.48
N PHE A 11 -14.33 14.66 7.68
CA PHE A 11 -13.98 15.38 8.92
C PHE A 11 -14.74 14.91 10.16
N THR A 12 -15.92 14.32 10.01
CA THR A 12 -16.63 13.72 11.14
C THR A 12 -15.87 12.50 11.67
N ARG A 13 -15.28 11.70 10.76
CA ARG A 13 -14.43 10.57 11.16
C ARG A 13 -13.17 11.02 11.89
N PHE A 14 -12.55 12.09 11.46
CA PHE A 14 -11.42 12.66 12.20
C PHE A 14 -11.80 13.01 13.63
N ASN A 15 -12.91 13.70 13.84
CA ASN A 15 -13.39 14.04 15.18
C ASN A 15 -13.76 12.82 16.04
N GLU A 16 -14.16 11.72 15.41
CA GLU A 16 -14.40 10.43 16.10
C GLU A 16 -13.08 9.77 16.47
N GLU A 17 -12.10 9.75 15.56
CA GLU A 17 -10.76 9.20 15.80
C GLU A 17 -10.06 9.90 16.96
N GLU A 18 -10.14 11.21 17.05
CA GLU A 18 -9.57 11.99 18.17
C GLU A 18 -9.97 11.46 19.55
N LYS A 19 -11.20 10.91 19.66
CA LYS A 19 -11.73 10.31 20.90
C LYS A 19 -11.30 8.86 21.11
N ILE A 20 -11.02 8.14 20.03
CA ILE A 20 -10.74 6.71 20.03
C ILE A 20 -9.24 6.45 20.17
N LEU A 21 -8.41 7.19 19.45
CA LEU A 21 -6.96 6.97 19.36
C LEU A 21 -6.26 6.89 20.73
N PRO A 22 -6.49 7.77 21.70
CA PRO A 22 -5.85 7.68 23.01
C PRO A 22 -6.18 6.38 23.74
N LYS A 23 -7.41 5.86 23.58
CA LYS A 23 -7.84 4.61 24.21
C LYS A 23 -7.20 3.39 23.54
N GLN A 24 -6.92 3.48 22.25
CA GLN A 24 -6.31 2.39 21.46
C GLN A 24 -4.79 2.31 21.67
N LEU A 25 -4.16 3.40 22.08
CA LEU A 25 -2.72 3.49 22.23
C LEU A 25 -2.15 2.46 23.23
N ALA A 26 -2.85 2.21 24.32
CA ALA A 26 -2.46 1.22 25.33
C ALA A 26 -2.35 -0.22 24.81
N THR A 27 -3.00 -0.53 23.68
CA THR A 27 -2.99 -1.86 23.06
C THR A 27 -2.37 -1.83 21.66
N ALA A 28 -1.76 -0.73 21.24
CA ALA A 28 -1.31 -0.52 19.87
C ALA A 28 -0.29 -1.56 19.42
N GLN A 29 0.71 -1.89 20.26
CA GLN A 29 1.70 -2.91 19.94
C GLN A 29 1.06 -4.29 19.72
N ASN A 30 0.24 -4.76 20.66
CA ASN A 30 -0.43 -6.06 20.54
C ASN A 30 -1.32 -6.14 19.30
N ARG A 31 -2.02 -5.06 18.98
CA ARG A 31 -2.85 -4.96 17.76
C ARG A 31 -2.01 -5.00 16.49
N ALA A 32 -0.84 -4.34 16.50
CA ALA A 32 0.10 -4.38 15.38
C ALA A 32 0.68 -5.79 15.19
N GLU A 33 1.04 -6.49 16.26
CA GLU A 33 1.51 -7.88 16.22
C GLU A 33 0.43 -8.82 15.69
N ASN A 34 -0.82 -8.69 16.13
CA ASN A 34 -1.95 -9.46 15.61
C ASN A 34 -2.19 -9.21 14.12
N MET A 35 -2.03 -7.96 13.67
CA MET A 35 -2.13 -7.62 12.25
C MET A 35 -0.98 -8.23 11.45
N LEU A 36 0.25 -8.17 11.94
CA LEU A 36 1.41 -8.80 11.31
C LEU A 36 1.22 -10.31 11.16
N GLU A 37 0.71 -10.97 12.20
CA GLU A 37 0.42 -12.41 12.15
C GLU A 37 -0.67 -12.72 11.10
N LEU A 38 -1.76 -11.95 11.07
CA LEU A 38 -2.81 -12.09 10.05
C LEU A 38 -2.25 -11.94 8.63
N LEU A 39 -1.43 -10.93 8.38
CA LEU A 39 -0.82 -10.68 7.08
C LEU A 39 0.14 -11.79 6.68
N LEU A 40 0.96 -12.28 7.62
CA LEU A 40 1.85 -13.41 7.39
C LEU A 40 1.10 -14.68 7.04
N GLN A 41 0.06 -15.03 7.80
CA GLN A 41 -0.79 -16.19 7.51
C GLN A 41 -1.42 -16.10 6.12
N ASN A 42 -1.64 -14.89 5.61
CA ASN A 42 -2.07 -14.61 4.25
C ASN A 42 -0.94 -14.46 3.24
N GLY A 43 0.31 -14.77 3.60
CA GLY A 43 1.45 -14.84 2.69
C GLY A 43 2.17 -13.51 2.45
N ALA A 44 1.82 -12.44 3.17
CA ALA A 44 2.49 -11.15 3.05
C ALA A 44 3.78 -11.11 3.88
N THR A 45 4.92 -11.02 3.23
CA THR A 45 6.26 -10.93 3.86
C THR A 45 6.92 -9.57 3.68
N ASN A 46 6.34 -8.70 2.84
CA ASN A 46 6.77 -7.32 2.64
C ASN A 46 5.61 -6.39 2.96
N ILE A 47 5.80 -5.50 3.93
CA ILE A 47 4.72 -4.68 4.48
C ILE A 47 5.15 -3.21 4.43
N ARG A 48 4.30 -2.36 3.84
CA ARG A 48 4.36 -0.90 4.01
C ARG A 48 3.20 -0.51 4.90
N THR A 49 3.49 0.04 6.08
CA THR A 49 2.47 0.46 7.03
C THR A 49 2.43 1.98 7.15
N HIS A 50 1.23 2.56 7.13
CA HIS A 50 0.99 3.96 7.43
C HIS A 50 0.76 4.08 8.94
N CYS A 51 1.68 4.75 9.62
CA CYS A 51 1.64 4.92 11.06
C CYS A 51 1.18 6.34 11.39
N ASN A 52 -0.01 6.46 11.99
CA ASN A 52 -0.55 7.75 12.37
C ASN A 52 0.39 8.48 13.32
N VAL A 53 0.73 9.72 12.98
CA VAL A 53 1.40 10.71 13.81
C VAL A 53 0.53 11.95 13.88
N ASP A 54 0.06 12.33 15.06
CA ASP A 54 -0.76 13.49 15.24
C ASP A 54 -0.63 14.05 16.67
N PRO A 55 -1.03 15.33 16.90
CA PRO A 55 -0.84 15.98 18.19
C PRO A 55 -1.54 15.31 19.38
N ILE A 56 -2.55 14.45 19.14
CA ILE A 56 -3.35 13.82 20.21
C ILE A 56 -2.61 12.62 20.80
N ILE A 57 -1.94 11.83 19.94
CA ILE A 57 -1.22 10.62 20.35
C ILE A 57 0.30 10.76 20.23
N GLY A 58 0.78 11.88 19.68
CA GLY A 58 2.20 12.10 19.43
C GLY A 58 2.80 11.01 18.56
N LEU A 59 3.87 10.40 19.02
CA LEU A 59 4.59 9.31 18.37
C LEU A 59 4.26 7.92 18.94
N GLY A 60 3.32 7.81 19.86
CA GLY A 60 3.03 6.55 20.56
C GLY A 60 2.65 5.39 19.64
N ASN A 61 1.94 5.65 18.54
CA ASN A 61 1.69 4.60 17.53
C ASN A 61 2.97 4.14 16.82
N LEU A 62 3.91 5.06 16.57
CA LEU A 62 5.18 4.72 15.95
C LEU A 62 6.05 3.89 16.90
N GLU A 63 6.11 4.24 18.19
CA GLU A 63 6.82 3.45 19.21
C GLU A 63 6.28 2.02 19.26
N ALA A 64 4.96 1.88 19.32
CA ALA A 64 4.29 0.58 19.35
C ALA A 64 4.52 -0.23 18.05
N THR A 65 4.51 0.44 16.90
CA THR A 65 4.75 -0.19 15.59
C THR A 65 6.19 -0.67 15.47
N LEU A 66 7.16 0.14 15.87
CA LEU A 66 8.59 -0.24 15.89
C LEU A 66 8.83 -1.44 16.81
N ALA A 67 8.24 -1.46 18.00
CA ALA A 67 8.34 -2.59 18.92
C ALA A 67 7.75 -3.88 18.32
N ALA A 68 6.58 -3.81 17.70
CA ALA A 68 5.95 -4.94 17.02
C ALA A 68 6.82 -5.46 15.86
N LEU A 69 7.35 -4.55 15.03
CA LEU A 69 8.19 -4.93 13.89
C LEU A 69 9.53 -5.54 14.32
N GLU A 70 10.10 -5.12 15.45
CA GLU A 70 11.30 -5.75 16.01
C GLU A 70 11.04 -7.21 16.38
N THR A 71 9.85 -7.53 16.94
CA THR A 71 9.43 -8.92 17.23
C THR A 71 9.35 -9.77 15.96
N TYR A 72 8.99 -9.16 14.82
CA TYR A 72 8.78 -9.85 13.54
C TYR A 72 9.93 -9.68 12.52
N LYS A 73 11.06 -9.09 12.88
CA LYS A 73 12.16 -8.73 11.96
C LYS A 73 12.73 -9.88 11.12
N ASN A 74 12.64 -11.12 11.63
CA ASN A 74 13.10 -12.32 10.93
C ASN A 74 12.01 -13.01 10.10
N ARG A 75 10.78 -12.47 10.11
CA ARG A 75 9.61 -13.05 9.42
C ARG A 75 9.04 -12.14 8.35
N VAL A 76 9.28 -10.82 8.45
CA VAL A 76 8.83 -9.82 7.47
C VAL A 76 9.90 -8.76 7.25
N SER A 77 9.84 -8.13 6.08
CA SER A 77 10.44 -6.81 5.85
C SER A 77 9.36 -5.75 5.89
N SER A 78 9.68 -4.58 6.41
CA SER A 78 8.72 -3.51 6.57
C SER A 78 9.29 -2.14 6.23
N ARG A 79 8.41 -1.25 5.80
CA ARG A 79 8.67 0.18 5.66
C ARG A 79 7.54 0.95 6.33
N ILE A 80 7.88 1.96 7.10
CA ILE A 80 6.94 2.77 7.88
C ILE A 80 6.80 4.13 7.21
N VAL A 81 5.56 4.54 6.95
CA VAL A 81 5.21 5.90 6.53
C VAL A 81 4.81 6.69 7.77
N ALA A 82 5.50 7.81 8.04
CA ALA A 82 5.06 8.79 9.04
C ALA A 82 3.83 9.50 8.49
N PHE A 83 2.64 9.12 8.94
CA PHE A 83 1.38 9.48 8.29
C PHE A 83 0.57 10.48 9.11
N PRO A 84 0.49 11.76 8.69
CA PRO A 84 -0.33 12.77 9.35
C PRO A 84 -1.80 12.63 8.90
N GLN A 85 -2.51 11.60 9.41
CA GLN A 85 -3.89 11.25 9.04
C GLN A 85 -4.85 12.44 9.05
N HIS A 86 -4.69 13.36 9.99
CA HIS A 86 -5.58 14.53 10.15
C HIS A 86 -5.11 15.75 9.36
N GLY A 87 -4.17 15.57 8.41
CA GLY A 87 -3.55 16.60 7.60
C GLY A 87 -2.23 17.11 8.17
N LEU A 88 -1.24 17.29 7.32
CA LEU A 88 0.08 17.77 7.73
C LEU A 88 0.03 19.21 8.25
N LEU A 89 -0.63 20.09 7.48
CA LEU A 89 -0.80 21.51 7.82
C LEU A 89 -2.00 21.71 8.75
N ARG A 90 -3.13 21.05 8.44
CA ARG A 90 -4.36 21.18 9.20
C ARG A 90 -4.19 20.82 10.67
N SER A 91 -3.50 19.73 10.98
CA SER A 91 -3.26 19.28 12.35
C SER A 91 -1.97 19.85 12.97
N ASN A 92 -1.22 20.68 12.25
CA ASN A 92 0.07 21.22 12.67
C ASN A 92 1.10 20.12 13.02
N SER A 93 1.15 19.05 12.20
CA SER A 93 1.95 17.85 12.46
C SER A 93 3.35 17.88 11.83
N VAL A 94 3.78 18.98 11.23
CA VAL A 94 5.08 19.10 10.54
C VAL A 94 6.24 18.65 11.43
N GLN A 95 6.30 19.16 12.66
CA GLN A 95 7.37 18.80 13.60
C GLN A 95 7.28 17.33 14.04
N LEU A 96 6.08 16.81 14.27
CA LEU A 96 5.87 15.41 14.63
C LEU A 96 6.30 14.47 13.51
N VAL A 97 6.03 14.80 12.24
CA VAL A 97 6.51 14.00 11.09
C VAL A 97 8.04 14.01 11.05
N LYS A 98 8.70 15.15 11.26
CA LYS A 98 10.17 15.22 11.36
C LYS A 98 10.71 14.37 12.53
N ASP A 99 10.06 14.39 13.65
CA ASP A 99 10.44 13.58 14.83
C ASP A 99 10.20 12.09 14.57
N ALA A 100 9.14 11.73 13.87
CA ALA A 100 8.91 10.36 13.40
C ALA A 100 10.01 9.87 12.45
N MET A 101 10.48 10.72 11.54
CA MET A 101 11.61 10.38 10.66
C MET A 101 12.89 10.14 11.47
N ARG A 102 13.18 10.97 12.48
CA ARG A 102 14.32 10.76 13.39
C ARG A 102 14.22 9.47 14.21
N MET A 103 13.00 9.06 14.53
CA MET A 103 12.72 7.83 15.30
C MET A 103 12.84 6.56 14.45
N GLY A 104 12.87 6.66 13.13
CA GLY A 104 13.06 5.51 12.24
C GLY A 104 11.92 5.23 11.27
N ALA A 105 11.00 6.17 11.04
CA ALA A 105 10.11 6.09 9.90
C ALA A 105 10.92 6.19 8.59
N HIS A 106 10.43 5.54 7.53
CA HIS A 106 11.16 5.38 6.28
C HIS A 106 10.65 6.29 5.17
N LEU A 107 9.38 6.70 5.23
CA LEU A 107 8.72 7.52 4.23
C LEU A 107 7.98 8.67 4.90
N VAL A 108 7.98 9.81 4.21
CA VAL A 108 7.14 10.95 4.58
C VAL A 108 5.75 10.74 4.00
N GLY A 109 4.72 10.82 4.86
CA GLY A 109 3.33 10.72 4.47
C GLY A 109 2.68 12.08 4.23
N GLY A 110 1.51 12.03 3.62
CA GLY A 110 0.61 13.16 3.43
C GLY A 110 -0.79 12.67 3.08
N VAL A 111 -1.79 13.52 3.21
CA VAL A 111 -3.18 13.19 2.89
C VAL A 111 -3.89 14.39 2.30
N ASP A 112 -4.45 14.22 1.10
CA ASP A 112 -5.34 15.15 0.41
C ASP A 112 -4.96 16.63 0.59
N PRO A 113 -3.85 17.10 -0.02
CA PRO A 113 -3.35 18.47 0.13
C PRO A 113 -4.39 19.55 -0.16
N ALA A 114 -5.32 19.28 -1.08
CA ALA A 114 -6.40 20.20 -1.41
C ALA A 114 -7.53 20.18 -0.37
N THR A 115 -8.11 19.00 -0.10
CA THR A 115 -9.33 18.88 0.71
C THR A 115 -9.04 18.89 2.20
N VAL A 116 -7.91 18.31 2.65
CA VAL A 116 -7.58 18.21 4.08
C VAL A 116 -6.72 19.37 4.56
N ASP A 117 -5.61 19.64 3.89
CA ASP A 117 -4.70 20.74 4.26
C ASP A 117 -5.16 22.11 3.73
N ASN A 118 -6.07 22.12 2.73
CA ASN A 118 -6.62 23.31 2.09
C ASN A 118 -5.55 24.24 1.48
N ASP A 119 -4.38 23.69 1.15
CA ASP A 119 -3.28 24.41 0.51
C ASP A 119 -2.34 23.41 -0.19
N ILE A 120 -2.59 23.15 -1.48
CA ILE A 120 -1.84 22.16 -2.26
C ILE A 120 -0.35 22.50 -2.30
N GLU A 121 -0.01 23.74 -2.62
CA GLU A 121 1.39 24.14 -2.81
C GLU A 121 2.18 24.01 -1.51
N LYS A 122 1.68 24.60 -0.44
CA LYS A 122 2.36 24.56 0.86
C LYS A 122 2.46 23.13 1.42
N SER A 123 1.40 22.32 1.28
CA SER A 123 1.41 20.93 1.74
C SER A 123 2.45 20.11 0.97
N LEU A 124 2.42 20.14 -0.37
CA LEU A 124 3.35 19.38 -1.20
C LEU A 124 4.81 19.83 -1.02
N HIS A 125 5.07 21.13 -0.98
CA HIS A 125 6.42 21.67 -0.70
C HIS A 125 6.92 21.21 0.68
N THR A 126 6.07 21.29 1.72
CA THR A 126 6.46 20.85 3.06
C THR A 126 6.79 19.36 3.10
N ILE A 127 6.00 18.51 2.41
CA ILE A 127 6.27 17.07 2.30
C ILE A 127 7.63 16.83 1.61
N MET A 128 7.85 17.48 0.48
CA MET A 128 9.10 17.32 -0.27
C MET A 128 10.32 17.86 0.48
N ASP A 129 10.19 18.99 1.17
CA ASP A 129 11.26 19.56 2.01
C ASP A 129 11.67 18.58 3.12
N ILE A 130 10.69 17.94 3.80
CA ILE A 130 10.98 16.91 4.80
C ILE A 130 11.64 15.70 4.15
N ALA A 131 11.15 15.25 2.99
CA ALA A 131 11.73 14.13 2.27
C ALA A 131 13.20 14.37 1.90
N VAL A 132 13.52 15.56 1.42
CA VAL A 132 14.90 15.99 1.11
C VAL A 132 15.74 16.08 2.38
N GLU A 133 15.24 16.72 3.45
CA GLU A 133 15.95 16.87 4.73
C GLU A 133 16.38 15.53 5.30
N PHE A 134 15.52 14.52 5.22
CA PHE A 134 15.77 13.18 5.78
C PHE A 134 16.27 12.16 4.75
N ASN A 135 16.47 12.55 3.50
CA ASN A 135 16.77 11.64 2.39
C ASN A 135 15.78 10.46 2.34
N ALA A 136 14.50 10.74 2.51
CA ALA A 136 13.44 9.75 2.66
C ALA A 136 12.56 9.67 1.40
N ASP A 137 11.90 8.53 1.20
CA ASP A 137 10.88 8.39 0.19
C ASP A 137 9.56 9.04 0.64
N VAL A 138 8.60 9.16 -0.28
CA VAL A 138 7.30 9.79 -0.05
C VAL A 138 6.17 8.82 -0.38
N ASP A 139 5.10 8.82 0.43
CA ASP A 139 3.84 8.11 0.11
C ASP A 139 2.64 8.97 0.54
N ILE A 140 1.96 9.56 -0.44
CA ILE A 140 0.83 10.48 -0.21
C ILE A 140 -0.48 9.78 -0.51
N HIS A 141 -1.43 9.80 0.43
CA HIS A 141 -2.83 9.44 0.18
C HIS A 141 -3.51 10.55 -0.61
N LEU A 142 -4.13 10.20 -1.73
CA LEU A 142 -4.81 11.16 -2.58
C LEU A 142 -6.20 10.64 -3.01
N HIS A 143 -7.22 11.09 -2.28
CA HIS A 143 -8.62 10.77 -2.54
C HIS A 143 -9.35 11.90 -3.29
N ASP A 144 -8.72 13.08 -3.39
CA ASP A 144 -9.27 14.21 -4.16
C ASP A 144 -9.70 13.74 -5.55
N ALA A 145 -10.98 14.01 -5.90
CA ALA A 145 -11.60 13.45 -7.09
C ALA A 145 -11.35 14.31 -8.33
N ASN A 146 -11.46 13.69 -9.51
CA ASN A 146 -11.48 14.38 -10.79
C ASN A 146 -10.25 15.30 -11.00
N ASN A 147 -10.49 16.48 -11.58
CA ASN A 147 -9.44 17.44 -11.93
C ASN A 147 -8.66 17.98 -10.73
N LEU A 148 -9.25 18.00 -9.55
CA LEU A 148 -8.52 18.40 -8.34
C LEU A 148 -7.41 17.40 -8.00
N GLY A 149 -7.72 16.11 -8.06
CA GLY A 149 -6.73 15.05 -7.83
C GLY A 149 -5.68 15.02 -8.94
N THR A 150 -6.06 15.11 -10.22
CA THR A 150 -5.11 15.10 -11.33
C THR A 150 -4.22 16.34 -11.34
N PHE A 151 -4.73 17.50 -10.94
CA PHE A 151 -3.91 18.70 -10.74
C PHE A 151 -2.84 18.47 -9.65
N THR A 152 -3.24 17.93 -8.50
CA THR A 152 -2.32 17.62 -7.41
C THR A 152 -1.25 16.62 -7.84
N MET A 153 -1.61 15.58 -8.62
CA MET A 153 -0.66 14.60 -9.17
C MET A 153 0.36 15.26 -10.12
N LYS A 154 -0.10 16.10 -11.03
CA LYS A 154 0.77 16.82 -11.97
C LYS A 154 1.74 17.76 -11.22
N ARG A 155 1.25 18.43 -10.18
CA ARG A 155 2.08 19.32 -9.36
C ARG A 155 3.13 18.53 -8.56
N LEU A 156 2.73 17.42 -7.94
CA LEU A 156 3.66 16.52 -7.25
C LEU A 156 4.73 15.98 -8.20
N ALA A 157 4.35 15.62 -9.45
CA ALA A 157 5.31 15.18 -10.45
C ALA A 157 6.34 16.27 -10.80
N SER A 158 5.94 17.55 -10.85
CA SER A 158 6.86 18.66 -11.06
C SER A 158 7.83 18.82 -9.88
N LEU A 159 7.31 18.77 -8.65
CA LEU A 159 8.15 18.86 -7.44
C LEU A 159 9.10 17.66 -7.30
N THR A 160 8.66 16.47 -7.72
CA THR A 160 9.50 15.26 -7.76
C THR A 160 10.70 15.46 -8.70
N GLU A 161 10.46 16.06 -9.85
CA GLU A 161 11.51 16.37 -10.83
C GLU A 161 12.44 17.48 -10.32
N GLU A 162 11.89 18.57 -9.80
CA GLU A 162 12.61 19.70 -9.22
C GLU A 162 13.55 19.25 -8.07
N ALA A 163 13.09 18.34 -7.22
CA ALA A 163 13.86 17.80 -6.10
C ALA A 163 14.86 16.69 -6.49
N GLY A 164 14.79 16.14 -7.71
CA GLY A 164 15.58 14.96 -8.09
C GLY A 164 15.13 13.68 -7.40
N TRP A 165 13.83 13.54 -7.09
CA TRP A 165 13.25 12.45 -6.30
C TRP A 165 12.57 11.35 -7.14
N GLN A 166 12.93 11.23 -8.43
CA GLN A 166 12.37 10.24 -9.34
C GLN A 166 12.55 8.81 -8.79
N GLY A 167 11.48 8.02 -8.82
CA GLY A 167 11.45 6.65 -8.31
C GLY A 167 11.33 6.52 -6.78
N ARG A 168 11.14 7.65 -6.07
CA ARG A 168 11.06 7.71 -4.61
C ARG A 168 9.72 8.23 -4.10
N VAL A 169 8.75 8.44 -4.98
CA VAL A 169 7.42 8.97 -4.66
C VAL A 169 6.35 7.95 -5.03
N THR A 170 5.42 7.74 -4.13
CA THR A 170 4.22 6.90 -4.33
C THR A 170 2.97 7.73 -4.08
N ILE A 171 1.94 7.51 -4.88
CA ILE A 171 0.59 8.03 -4.65
C ILE A 171 -0.32 6.86 -4.28
N SER A 172 -0.85 6.86 -3.08
CA SER A 172 -1.85 5.90 -2.64
C SER A 172 -3.24 6.37 -3.04
N HIS A 173 -4.06 5.46 -3.55
CA HIS A 173 -5.42 5.63 -4.10
C HIS A 173 -5.50 6.30 -5.46
N ALA A 174 -4.98 7.50 -5.65
CA ALA A 174 -5.00 8.25 -6.91
C ALA A 174 -6.41 8.38 -7.54
N LEU A 175 -7.47 8.56 -6.71
CA LEU A 175 -8.88 8.46 -7.15
C LEU A 175 -9.27 9.47 -8.22
N GLY A 176 -8.58 10.59 -8.33
CA GLY A 176 -8.80 11.58 -9.39
C GLY A 176 -8.76 11.01 -10.79
N LEU A 177 -7.90 10.00 -11.03
CA LEU A 177 -7.78 9.34 -12.34
C LEU A 177 -9.02 8.60 -12.80
N GLY A 178 -9.88 8.17 -11.88
CA GLY A 178 -11.12 7.46 -12.22
C GLY A 178 -12.29 8.37 -12.59
N GLY A 179 -12.12 9.68 -12.49
CA GLY A 179 -13.20 10.65 -12.72
C GLY A 179 -12.92 11.68 -13.82
N VAL A 180 -11.85 11.50 -14.58
CA VAL A 180 -11.49 12.35 -15.73
C VAL A 180 -11.65 11.60 -17.03
N THR A 181 -11.47 12.29 -18.15
CA THR A 181 -11.50 11.64 -19.48
C THR A 181 -10.32 10.71 -19.67
N ASP A 182 -10.47 9.70 -20.54
CA ASP A 182 -9.36 8.76 -20.86
C ASP A 182 -8.13 9.51 -21.34
N LYS A 183 -8.31 10.56 -22.15
CA LYS A 183 -7.21 11.40 -22.64
C LYS A 183 -6.46 12.08 -21.48
N GLU A 184 -7.17 12.66 -20.54
CA GLU A 184 -6.53 13.29 -19.37
C GLU A 184 -5.85 12.26 -18.46
N ALA A 185 -6.48 11.10 -18.25
CA ALA A 185 -5.87 9.99 -17.51
C ALA A 185 -4.58 9.51 -18.18
N GLU A 186 -4.55 9.46 -19.51
CA GLU A 186 -3.37 9.11 -20.30
C GLU A 186 -2.25 10.14 -20.16
N GLU A 187 -2.56 11.43 -20.26
CA GLU A 187 -1.60 12.53 -20.06
C GLU A 187 -0.99 12.50 -18.65
N VAL A 188 -1.82 12.26 -17.61
CA VAL A 188 -1.33 12.13 -16.23
C VAL A 188 -0.45 10.90 -16.08
N ALA A 189 -0.87 9.75 -16.62
CA ALA A 189 -0.09 8.51 -16.57
C ALA A 189 1.30 8.69 -17.20
N GLU A 190 1.39 9.34 -18.37
CA GLU A 190 2.66 9.66 -19.01
C GLU A 190 3.54 10.56 -18.13
N ARG A 191 2.94 11.58 -17.51
CA ARG A 191 3.69 12.47 -16.61
C ARG A 191 4.23 11.74 -15.40
N LEU A 192 3.44 10.86 -14.76
CA LEU A 192 3.87 10.05 -13.62
C LEU A 192 4.97 9.04 -14.02
N ALA A 193 4.82 8.38 -15.16
CA ALA A 193 5.82 7.45 -15.68
C ALA A 193 7.17 8.13 -15.94
N ASN A 194 7.16 9.32 -16.54
CA ASN A 194 8.37 10.08 -16.87
C ASN A 194 9.20 10.45 -15.63
N VAL A 195 8.57 10.58 -14.47
CA VAL A 195 9.26 10.87 -13.20
C VAL A 195 9.30 9.67 -12.26
N ASN A 196 8.92 8.48 -12.74
CA ASN A 196 8.87 7.24 -11.97
C ASN A 196 8.11 7.37 -10.64
N ILE A 197 6.92 7.99 -10.68
CA ILE A 197 6.00 7.98 -9.54
C ILE A 197 5.17 6.70 -9.59
N ASP A 198 5.20 5.93 -8.50
CA ASP A 198 4.43 4.70 -8.32
C ASP A 198 3.01 4.99 -7.82
N ILE A 199 2.08 4.08 -8.07
CA ILE A 199 0.72 4.14 -7.52
C ILE A 199 0.45 2.89 -6.67
N THR A 200 -0.22 3.06 -5.52
CA THR A 200 -0.80 1.97 -4.74
C THR A 200 -2.32 2.07 -4.76
N SER A 201 -3.00 0.98 -5.16
CA SER A 201 -4.47 0.92 -5.25
C SER A 201 -5.05 -0.18 -4.36
N THR A 202 -6.24 0.06 -3.84
CA THR A 202 -7.02 -0.96 -3.11
C THR A 202 -8.00 -1.70 -4.01
N VAL A 203 -8.09 -1.33 -5.28
CA VAL A 203 -9.14 -1.76 -6.21
C VAL A 203 -10.53 -1.56 -5.57
N PRO A 204 -10.94 -0.32 -5.25
CA PRO A 204 -12.15 -0.08 -4.48
C PRO A 204 -13.41 -0.47 -5.28
N ILE A 205 -14.42 -1.00 -4.54
CA ILE A 205 -15.75 -1.26 -5.08
C ILE A 205 -16.67 -0.10 -4.68
N GLY A 206 -17.53 0.34 -5.60
CA GLY A 206 -18.48 1.41 -5.35
C GLY A 206 -17.90 2.83 -5.32
N LYS A 207 -16.64 3.00 -5.74
CA LYS A 207 -15.98 4.28 -6.00
C LYS A 207 -15.53 4.36 -7.46
N GLN A 208 -15.07 5.54 -7.88
CA GLN A 208 -14.41 5.73 -9.17
C GLN A 208 -13.19 4.79 -9.26
N VAL A 209 -13.06 4.11 -10.40
CA VAL A 209 -11.99 3.13 -10.62
C VAL A 209 -10.89 3.79 -11.41
N ILE A 210 -9.71 3.83 -10.83
CA ILE A 210 -8.52 4.28 -11.56
C ILE A 210 -8.21 3.30 -12.69
N PRO A 211 -7.76 3.77 -13.86
CA PRO A 211 -7.55 2.95 -15.05
C PRO A 211 -6.23 2.16 -14.95
N ILE A 212 -6.14 1.18 -14.03
CA ILE A 212 -4.90 0.40 -13.76
C ILE A 212 -4.29 -0.18 -15.04
N PRO A 213 -5.05 -0.78 -15.99
CA PRO A 213 -4.46 -1.28 -17.22
C PRO A 213 -3.82 -0.19 -18.09
N LEU A 214 -4.38 1.02 -18.10
CA LEU A 214 -3.79 2.17 -18.80
C LEU A 214 -2.49 2.62 -18.14
N LEU A 215 -2.50 2.77 -16.81
CA LEU A 215 -1.32 3.14 -16.03
C LEU A 215 -0.16 2.19 -16.28
N ASP A 216 -0.44 0.88 -16.19
CA ASP A 216 0.51 -0.17 -16.45
C ASP A 216 1.06 -0.13 -17.89
N LYS A 217 0.19 0.04 -18.89
CA LYS A 217 0.57 0.20 -20.28
C LYS A 217 1.49 1.41 -20.53
N LYS A 218 1.30 2.49 -19.77
CA LYS A 218 2.12 3.71 -19.84
C LYS A 218 3.42 3.63 -19.02
N GLY A 219 3.65 2.53 -18.30
CA GLY A 219 4.86 2.31 -17.53
C GLY A 219 4.79 2.83 -16.10
N VAL A 220 3.64 3.25 -15.62
CA VAL A 220 3.44 3.55 -14.19
C VAL A 220 3.41 2.24 -13.43
N LYS A 221 4.30 2.08 -12.46
CA LYS A 221 4.28 0.92 -11.59
C LYS A 221 3.10 1.02 -10.62
N VAL A 222 2.20 0.04 -10.70
CA VAL A 222 1.05 -0.06 -9.82
C VAL A 222 1.23 -1.25 -8.88
N SER A 223 1.03 -1.02 -7.59
CA SER A 223 0.97 -2.07 -6.58
C SER A 223 -0.42 -2.08 -5.92
N LEU A 224 -0.85 -3.23 -5.41
CA LEU A 224 -2.07 -3.32 -4.64
C LEU A 224 -1.76 -3.32 -3.14
N GLY A 225 -2.68 -2.75 -2.35
CA GLY A 225 -2.63 -2.69 -0.90
C GLY A 225 -3.96 -3.07 -0.27
N ASN A 226 -3.92 -3.47 0.99
CA ASN A 226 -5.14 -3.74 1.75
C ASN A 226 -5.84 -2.46 2.18
N ASP A 227 -5.05 -1.41 2.56
CA ASP A 227 -5.55 -0.24 3.25
C ASP A 227 -6.21 -0.66 4.57
N SER A 228 -7.44 -0.31 4.81
CA SER A 228 -8.21 -0.74 5.98
C SER A 228 -8.52 -2.24 5.98
N ILE A 229 -8.37 -2.88 7.15
CA ILE A 229 -8.78 -4.26 7.40
C ILE A 229 -9.65 -4.25 8.66
N THR A 230 -10.98 -4.25 8.48
CA THR A 230 -11.98 -4.29 9.57
C THR A 230 -11.73 -3.25 10.68
N ASP A 231 -11.45 -2.03 10.29
CA ASP A 231 -11.17 -0.91 11.19
C ASP A 231 -12.27 0.18 11.18
N HIS A 232 -11.95 1.35 11.76
CA HIS A 232 -12.84 2.50 11.80
C HIS A 232 -13.23 3.04 10.39
N TRP A 233 -12.34 2.88 9.38
CA TRP A 233 -12.55 3.38 8.03
C TRP A 233 -13.32 2.41 7.14
N SER A 234 -13.15 1.10 7.34
CA SER A 234 -13.80 0.07 6.53
C SER A 234 -14.07 -1.20 7.33
N PRO A 235 -15.31 -1.76 7.24
CA PRO A 235 -15.63 -3.06 7.83
C PRO A 235 -15.13 -4.23 6.98
N PHE A 236 -14.51 -3.97 5.82
CA PHE A 236 -14.09 -4.98 4.87
C PHE A 236 -12.58 -5.25 4.98
N GLY A 237 -12.16 -6.37 4.38
CA GLY A 237 -10.77 -6.77 4.27
C GLY A 237 -10.45 -8.03 5.07
N THR A 238 -9.66 -8.90 4.45
CA THR A 238 -9.21 -10.17 5.04
C THR A 238 -7.70 -10.19 5.31
N GLY A 239 -6.97 -9.18 4.83
CA GLY A 239 -5.52 -9.19 4.82
C GLY A 239 -4.91 -10.00 3.67
N ASP A 240 -5.73 -10.67 2.86
CA ASP A 240 -5.28 -11.51 1.76
C ASP A 240 -5.05 -10.73 0.46
N MET A 241 -3.81 -10.68 -0.01
CA MET A 241 -3.46 -10.00 -1.26
C MET A 241 -3.95 -10.76 -2.51
N LEU A 242 -4.18 -12.08 -2.46
CA LEU A 242 -4.83 -12.79 -3.57
C LEU A 242 -6.25 -12.30 -3.79
N GLN A 243 -6.97 -11.92 -2.75
CA GLN A 243 -8.29 -11.28 -2.87
C GLN A 243 -8.20 -9.96 -3.67
N LYS A 244 -7.12 -9.21 -3.50
CA LYS A 244 -6.92 -7.95 -4.26
C LYS A 244 -6.59 -8.23 -5.72
N ALA A 245 -5.74 -9.22 -5.99
CA ALA A 245 -5.42 -9.64 -7.36
C ALA A 245 -6.65 -10.20 -8.10
N ASN A 246 -7.45 -11.03 -7.42
CA ASN A 246 -8.72 -11.53 -7.94
C ASN A 246 -9.69 -10.38 -8.25
N ARG A 247 -9.88 -9.45 -7.31
CA ARG A 247 -10.74 -8.26 -7.51
C ARG A 247 -10.27 -7.41 -8.69
N LEU A 248 -8.95 -7.23 -8.87
CA LEU A 248 -8.38 -6.55 -10.02
C LEU A 248 -8.77 -7.27 -11.31
N ALA A 249 -8.57 -8.58 -11.38
CA ALA A 249 -8.90 -9.38 -12.56
C ALA A 249 -10.40 -9.32 -12.89
N GLU A 250 -11.28 -9.52 -11.93
CA GLU A 250 -12.73 -9.41 -12.13
C GLU A 250 -13.14 -8.01 -12.59
N ARG A 251 -12.56 -6.96 -11.99
CA ARG A 251 -12.91 -5.58 -12.29
C ARG A 251 -12.60 -5.19 -13.73
N PHE A 252 -11.51 -5.72 -14.29
CA PHE A 252 -11.08 -5.41 -15.66
C PHE A 252 -11.38 -6.54 -16.66
N GLY A 253 -12.16 -7.55 -16.27
CA GLY A 253 -12.57 -8.65 -17.15
C GLY A 253 -11.43 -9.57 -17.57
N TRP A 254 -10.37 -9.70 -16.78
CA TRP A 254 -9.26 -10.61 -17.03
C TRP A 254 -9.67 -12.04 -16.68
N SER A 255 -9.94 -12.85 -17.68
CA SER A 255 -10.47 -14.21 -17.51
C SER A 255 -9.62 -15.28 -18.20
N ASP A 256 -8.64 -14.89 -19.01
CA ASP A 256 -7.70 -15.83 -19.61
C ASP A 256 -6.50 -16.10 -18.69
N GLU A 257 -5.83 -17.23 -18.90
CA GLU A 257 -4.72 -17.71 -18.07
C GLU A 257 -3.58 -16.68 -17.96
N ARG A 258 -3.27 -16.01 -19.06
CA ARG A 258 -2.18 -15.03 -19.11
C ARG A 258 -2.50 -13.78 -18.29
N SER A 259 -3.68 -13.22 -18.49
CA SER A 259 -4.11 -12.01 -17.76
C SER A 259 -4.26 -12.27 -16.26
N LEU A 260 -4.84 -13.43 -15.89
CA LEU A 260 -4.93 -13.85 -14.49
C LEU A 260 -3.54 -14.06 -13.87
N GLY A 261 -2.63 -14.75 -14.56
CA GLY A 261 -1.25 -14.94 -14.09
C GLY A 261 -0.51 -13.61 -13.87
N LYS A 262 -0.71 -12.66 -14.78
CA LYS A 262 -0.15 -11.30 -14.66
C LYS A 262 -0.69 -10.51 -13.49
N ALA A 263 -1.91 -10.78 -13.03
CA ALA A 263 -2.48 -10.09 -11.87
C ALA A 263 -1.62 -10.26 -10.60
N LEU A 264 -0.84 -11.34 -10.50
CA LEU A 264 0.07 -11.57 -9.37
C LEU A 264 1.14 -10.49 -9.23
N ARG A 265 1.65 -9.92 -10.32
CA ARG A 265 2.72 -8.92 -10.24
C ARG A 265 2.33 -7.69 -9.42
N PHE A 266 1.05 -7.34 -9.40
CA PHE A 266 0.53 -6.21 -8.63
C PHE A 266 0.55 -6.44 -7.12
N ILE A 267 0.76 -7.69 -6.67
CA ILE A 267 0.84 -8.06 -5.25
C ILE A 267 2.19 -8.68 -4.85
N THR A 268 3.11 -8.83 -5.79
CA THR A 268 4.42 -9.47 -5.58
C THR A 268 5.59 -8.52 -5.79
N GLY A 269 5.34 -7.21 -5.81
CA GLY A 269 6.38 -6.22 -6.09
C GLY A 269 6.87 -6.25 -7.54
N GLY A 270 6.02 -6.66 -8.47
CA GLY A 270 6.32 -6.73 -9.91
C GLY A 270 6.87 -8.06 -10.39
N LYS A 271 7.00 -9.08 -9.52
CA LYS A 271 7.45 -10.42 -9.95
C LYS A 271 6.35 -11.16 -10.69
N GLU A 272 6.70 -11.75 -11.82
CA GLU A 272 5.87 -12.66 -12.61
C GLU A 272 6.51 -14.04 -12.64
N THR A 273 5.70 -15.09 -12.72
CA THR A 273 6.20 -16.48 -12.85
C THR A 273 6.57 -16.83 -14.28
N LEU A 274 5.82 -16.29 -15.24
CA LEU A 274 6.02 -16.51 -16.68
C LEU A 274 6.13 -15.17 -17.42
N ASN A 275 6.97 -15.12 -18.42
CA ASN A 275 7.04 -13.99 -19.35
C ASN A 275 5.92 -14.04 -20.41
N ASN A 276 5.97 -13.10 -21.36
CA ASN A 276 4.97 -13.00 -22.44
C ASN A 276 4.96 -14.21 -23.37
N GLU A 277 6.07 -14.96 -23.47
CA GLU A 277 6.22 -16.17 -24.29
C GLU A 277 5.86 -17.45 -23.52
N GLY A 278 5.36 -17.33 -22.27
CA GLY A 278 5.02 -18.47 -21.41
C GLY A 278 6.25 -19.19 -20.80
N LYS A 279 7.43 -18.59 -20.90
CA LYS A 279 8.65 -19.16 -20.29
C LYS A 279 8.76 -18.71 -18.83
N ARG A 280 9.16 -19.65 -17.98
CA ARG A 280 9.42 -19.35 -16.56
C ARG A 280 10.53 -18.31 -16.42
N VAL A 281 10.25 -17.26 -15.63
CA VAL A 281 11.19 -16.19 -15.29
C VAL A 281 11.42 -16.08 -13.79
N TRP A 282 10.56 -16.70 -12.98
CA TRP A 282 10.71 -16.81 -11.53
C TRP A 282 9.99 -18.09 -11.03
N PRO A 283 10.50 -18.81 -10.01
CA PRO A 283 11.81 -18.62 -9.37
C PRO A 283 12.95 -19.24 -10.22
N ASN A 284 14.16 -18.68 -10.08
CA ASN A 284 15.39 -19.20 -10.64
C ASN A 284 16.37 -19.55 -9.52
N VAL A 285 17.38 -20.37 -9.86
CA VAL A 285 18.50 -20.63 -8.96
C VAL A 285 19.26 -19.33 -8.71
N GLY A 286 19.41 -18.97 -7.42
CA GLY A 286 20.03 -17.73 -6.99
C GLY A 286 19.04 -16.63 -6.59
N ASP A 287 17.75 -16.77 -6.89
CA ASP A 287 16.72 -15.86 -6.37
C ASP A 287 16.59 -15.99 -4.85
N GLU A 288 16.21 -14.89 -4.18
CA GLU A 288 15.87 -14.93 -2.77
C GLU A 288 14.68 -15.88 -2.52
N ALA A 289 14.87 -16.82 -1.62
CA ALA A 289 13.84 -17.81 -1.26
C ALA A 289 12.75 -17.17 -0.38
N SER A 290 11.95 -16.28 -0.97
CA SER A 290 10.76 -15.68 -0.36
C SER A 290 9.55 -15.94 -1.26
N PHE A 291 8.68 -16.88 -0.86
CA PHE A 291 7.56 -17.34 -1.68
C PHE A 291 6.43 -17.96 -0.83
N VAL A 292 5.28 -18.14 -1.45
CA VAL A 292 4.11 -18.83 -0.87
C VAL A 292 3.80 -20.08 -1.70
N LEU A 293 3.71 -21.22 -1.06
CA LEU A 293 3.15 -22.43 -1.67
C LEU A 293 1.65 -22.48 -1.43
N THR A 294 0.92 -22.78 -2.49
CA THR A 294 -0.53 -22.94 -2.45
C THR A 294 -0.93 -24.28 -3.08
N ASN A 295 -2.18 -24.68 -2.93
CA ASN A 295 -2.72 -25.85 -3.59
C ASN A 295 -3.21 -25.59 -5.04
N ALA A 296 -2.85 -24.46 -5.63
CA ALA A 296 -3.13 -24.16 -7.02
C ALA A 296 -2.14 -24.88 -7.97
N THR A 297 -2.61 -25.27 -9.13
CA THR A 297 -1.79 -25.89 -10.19
C THR A 297 -1.03 -24.86 -11.02
N CYS A 298 -1.51 -23.63 -11.04
CA CYS A 298 -0.86 -22.50 -11.74
C CYS A 298 -1.23 -21.15 -11.12
N ALA A 299 -0.50 -20.10 -11.53
CA ALA A 299 -0.71 -18.73 -11.08
C ALA A 299 -2.13 -18.21 -11.37
N ALA A 300 -2.67 -18.54 -12.54
CA ALA A 300 -4.03 -18.13 -12.92
C ALA A 300 -5.10 -18.74 -12.02
N GLU A 301 -4.96 -20.02 -11.67
CA GLU A 301 -5.85 -20.68 -10.72
C GLU A 301 -5.75 -20.05 -9.33
N ALA A 302 -4.54 -19.75 -8.85
CA ALA A 302 -4.35 -19.11 -7.56
C ALA A 302 -5.12 -17.78 -7.47
N VAL A 303 -5.06 -16.97 -8.51
CA VAL A 303 -5.78 -15.68 -8.58
C VAL A 303 -7.29 -15.91 -8.72
N ALA A 304 -7.73 -16.71 -9.69
CA ALA A 304 -9.15 -16.87 -10.01
C ALA A 304 -9.95 -17.50 -8.84
N ARG A 305 -9.33 -18.41 -8.09
CA ARG A 305 -9.99 -19.15 -7.01
C ARG A 305 -9.60 -18.72 -5.61
N GLN A 306 -8.66 -17.76 -5.49
CA GLN A 306 -8.13 -17.31 -4.19
C GLN A 306 -7.71 -18.52 -3.33
N THR A 307 -6.94 -19.43 -3.94
CA THR A 307 -6.62 -20.73 -3.36
C THR A 307 -5.95 -20.61 -2.00
N GLU A 308 -6.22 -21.58 -1.14
CA GLU A 308 -5.65 -21.64 0.19
C GLU A 308 -4.12 -21.68 0.16
N LYS A 309 -3.48 -20.93 1.07
CA LYS A 309 -2.03 -20.89 1.22
C LYS A 309 -1.61 -21.97 2.22
N ARG A 310 -0.61 -22.76 1.83
CA ARG A 310 -0.13 -23.87 2.68
C ARG A 310 1.09 -23.54 3.47
N LEU A 311 2.03 -22.82 2.83
CA LEU A 311 3.33 -22.54 3.43
C LEU A 311 3.84 -21.17 2.99
N VAL A 312 4.40 -20.41 3.94
CA VAL A 312 5.08 -19.13 3.65
C VAL A 312 6.55 -19.25 3.99
N VAL A 313 7.40 -18.98 3.02
CA VAL A 313 8.86 -18.95 3.18
C VAL A 313 9.33 -17.51 3.04
N TYR A 314 10.16 -17.05 3.96
CA TYR A 314 10.81 -15.75 3.95
C TYR A 314 12.31 -15.90 4.13
N LYS A 315 13.08 -15.47 3.12
CA LYS A 315 14.56 -15.57 3.11
C LYS A 315 15.07 -16.96 3.49
N GLY A 316 14.44 -17.99 2.93
CA GLY A 316 14.79 -19.39 3.15
C GLY A 316 14.25 -20.03 4.44
N ASN A 317 13.55 -19.27 5.29
CA ASN A 317 12.96 -19.78 6.51
C ASN A 317 11.44 -19.96 6.36
N ILE A 318 10.92 -21.08 6.85
CA ILE A 318 9.47 -21.28 6.96
C ILE A 318 8.97 -20.38 8.08
N VAL A 319 8.09 -19.43 7.76
CA VAL A 319 7.51 -18.49 8.72
C VAL A 319 6.05 -18.75 9.03
N VAL A 320 5.36 -19.50 8.16
CA VAL A 320 4.00 -20.02 8.37
C VAL A 320 3.87 -21.39 7.75
N GLY A 321 3.17 -22.29 8.43
CA GLY A 321 2.95 -23.67 8.00
C GLY A 321 4.08 -24.63 8.41
N ILE A 322 3.88 -25.89 8.10
CA ILE A 322 4.82 -26.98 8.38
C ILE A 322 4.97 -27.80 7.11
N LEU A 323 6.21 -28.10 6.73
CA LEU A 323 6.51 -29.05 5.67
C LEU A 323 6.56 -30.46 6.28
N ASN A 324 5.58 -31.31 5.94
CA ASN A 324 5.62 -32.71 6.30
C ASN A 324 6.48 -33.50 5.28
N GLU A 325 7.22 -34.52 5.71
CA GLU A 325 8.07 -35.36 4.84
C GLU A 325 7.29 -35.96 3.64
N VAL A 326 6.01 -36.28 3.82
CA VAL A 326 5.14 -36.80 2.75
C VAL A 326 4.87 -35.76 1.67
N GLU A 327 4.84 -34.47 2.00
CA GLU A 327 4.65 -33.39 1.02
C GLU A 327 5.92 -33.06 0.23
N LEU A 328 7.08 -33.24 0.84
CA LEU A 328 8.39 -33.11 0.16
C LEU A 328 8.58 -34.16 -0.94
N ASN A 329 8.15 -35.41 -0.71
CA ASN A 329 8.28 -36.48 -1.68
C ASN A 329 7.35 -36.35 -2.89
N ASN A 330 6.31 -35.48 -2.79
CA ASN A 330 5.39 -35.17 -3.90
C ASN A 330 5.80 -33.93 -4.71
N LEU A 331 6.87 -33.25 -4.31
CA LEU A 331 7.39 -32.04 -4.99
C LEU A 331 8.62 -32.35 -5.86
N VAL A 332 9.13 -33.57 -5.82
CA VAL A 332 10.18 -34.15 -6.68
C VAL A 332 9.53 -35.03 -7.72
#